data_866859b6d8d3f12871dbb79116623ac1
#
_entry.id   866859b6d8d3f12871dbb79116623ac1
#
_cell.length_a   1.000
_cell.length_b   1.000
_cell.length_c   1.000
_cell.angle_alpha   90.00
_cell.angle_beta   90.00
_cell.angle_gamma   90.00
#
_symmetry.space_group_name_H-M   'P 1'
#
loop_
_entity.id
_entity.type
_entity.pdbx_description
1 polymer ?
#
loop_
_entity_poly.entity_id
_entity_poly.type
_entity_poly.pdbx_seq_one_letter_code
_entity_poly.pdbx_strand_id
1 'polypeptide(L)'
;MDLEADVVVIGGGPGGYSAAFRAADLGLKVVLVERYKTLGGVCLNVGCIPSKALLHVAAVMDEVKHLEVAGVKFGAPAVSIDQLRAHKEKVIGKLTGGLGQMAKMRKVTIVRGVAAFVGSHHIEVQETTGEGKELAGSKKVVQFKNAIIAAGSEAVHLPFLPKDERIVDSTGALALKEVPKRMLILGGGIIGLEMGTVYSTLGARLDVVEMMDGLMQGADRDLVKVWQKMNAHRFDNIMVNTKTVAAEATPEGIKVSFEPAKNGVTVPEPQTYDLVLQAVGRTPNGKKIGAEAAGVSVTDRGFINVDIQMRTNVPHIFAIGDIVGQPMLAHKAVHEAHVAAEVIAGELQGNKELASAAFNARVIPSVAYTDPEVAWVGLTEDQAKAQGIKVKKGLFPWAASGRAIANGRDEGFTKLLFDEETHRILGGGIVGTHAGYMIGEIALAIEMGADSVDIGKTIHPHPTLGESIGMAAEVAHGSCTDVPPARR
;
A
#
# COMPACT_ATOMS: atom_id res chain seq x y z
N MET A 1 -11.91 37.29 2.89
CA MET A 1 -11.00 36.36 3.56
C MET A 1 -11.77 35.68 4.66
N ASP A 2 -12.02 34.37 4.53
CA ASP A 2 -12.98 33.70 5.39
C ASP A 2 -12.33 32.99 6.57
N LEU A 3 -11.08 32.54 6.38
CA LEU A 3 -10.33 31.80 7.40
C LEU A 3 -8.81 32.15 7.35
N GLU A 4 -8.17 32.10 8.52
CA GLU A 4 -6.71 32.21 8.68
C GLU A 4 -6.15 30.98 9.40
N ALA A 5 -4.98 30.53 8.99
CA ALA A 5 -4.31 29.37 9.57
C ALA A 5 -2.79 29.61 9.71
N ASP A 6 -2.17 29.03 10.73
CA ASP A 6 -0.72 28.85 10.75
C ASP A 6 -0.30 27.83 9.70
N VAL A 7 -1.10 26.76 9.59
CA VAL A 7 -0.91 25.68 8.61
C VAL A 7 -2.24 25.32 7.96
N VAL A 8 -2.27 25.33 6.62
CA VAL A 8 -3.33 24.69 5.85
C VAL A 8 -2.83 23.34 5.34
N VAL A 9 -3.63 22.31 5.48
CA VAL A 9 -3.39 20.97 4.95
C VAL A 9 -4.39 20.66 3.86
N ILE A 10 -3.92 20.30 2.68
CA ILE A 10 -4.73 19.99 1.51
C ILE A 10 -4.81 18.48 1.32
N GLY A 11 -5.96 17.90 1.65
CA GLY A 11 -6.23 16.46 1.62
C GLY A 11 -6.24 15.82 3.00
N GLY A 12 -7.28 15.03 3.28
CA GLY A 12 -7.55 14.40 4.58
C GLY A 12 -7.22 12.91 4.64
N GLY A 13 -6.33 12.41 3.76
CA GLY A 13 -5.82 11.05 3.81
C GLY A 13 -4.82 10.83 4.95
N PRO A 14 -4.18 9.64 5.05
CA PRO A 14 -3.27 9.31 6.17
C PRO A 14 -2.17 10.34 6.40
N GLY A 15 -1.54 10.85 5.35
CA GLY A 15 -0.58 11.95 5.47
C GLY A 15 -1.23 13.23 5.97
N GLY A 16 -2.36 13.61 5.37
CA GLY A 16 -3.03 14.87 5.66
C GLY A 16 -3.58 14.96 7.08
N TYR A 17 -4.34 13.97 7.54
CA TYR A 17 -4.86 14.02 8.91
C TYR A 17 -3.74 13.89 9.96
N SER A 18 -2.70 13.10 9.66
CA SER A 18 -1.56 12.98 10.57
C SER A 18 -0.78 14.30 10.69
N ALA A 19 -0.56 14.99 9.58
CA ALA A 19 0.08 16.32 9.59
C ALA A 19 -0.76 17.34 10.35
N ALA A 20 -2.07 17.39 10.09
CA ALA A 20 -3.00 18.30 10.75
C ALA A 20 -3.04 18.06 12.26
N PHE A 21 -3.11 16.80 12.70
CA PHE A 21 -3.17 16.44 14.12
C PHE A 21 -1.83 16.75 14.81
N ARG A 22 -0.72 16.37 14.19
CA ARG A 22 0.61 16.68 14.77
C ARG A 22 0.85 18.20 14.88
N ALA A 23 0.50 18.97 13.86
CA ALA A 23 0.61 20.44 13.91
C ALA A 23 -0.27 21.04 15.01
N ALA A 24 -1.50 20.56 15.17
CA ALA A 24 -2.41 20.99 16.23
C ALA A 24 -1.88 20.62 17.62
N ASP A 25 -1.34 19.42 17.80
CA ASP A 25 -0.72 18.99 19.06
C ASP A 25 0.51 19.83 19.43
N LEU A 26 1.19 20.42 18.44
CA LEU A 26 2.28 21.36 18.61
C LEU A 26 1.82 22.82 18.81
N GLY A 27 0.51 23.05 18.93
CA GLY A 27 -0.07 24.34 19.27
C GLY A 27 -0.37 25.26 18.09
N LEU A 28 -0.33 24.77 16.85
CA LEU A 28 -0.60 25.58 15.65
C LEU A 28 -2.10 25.62 15.35
N LYS A 29 -2.54 26.73 14.75
CA LYS A 29 -3.87 26.88 14.20
C LYS A 29 -3.94 26.20 12.84
N VAL A 30 -4.72 25.12 12.74
CA VAL A 30 -4.76 24.25 11.57
C VAL A 30 -6.10 24.30 10.87
N VAL A 31 -6.08 24.46 9.54
CA VAL A 31 -7.22 24.24 8.65
C VAL A 31 -6.89 23.03 7.77
N LEU A 32 -7.77 22.03 7.78
CA LEU A 32 -7.67 20.83 6.95
C LEU A 32 -8.78 20.86 5.89
N VAL A 33 -8.39 20.80 4.63
CA VAL A 33 -9.35 20.78 3.51
C VAL A 33 -9.51 19.35 3.01
N GLU A 34 -10.75 18.84 3.01
CA GLU A 34 -11.08 17.54 2.47
C GLU A 34 -12.34 17.61 1.61
N ARG A 35 -12.26 17.06 0.40
CA ARG A 35 -13.41 17.11 -0.53
C ARG A 35 -14.52 16.15 -0.18
N TYR A 36 -14.19 15.02 0.45
CA TYR A 36 -15.15 13.97 0.79
C TYR A 36 -15.81 14.22 2.15
N LYS A 37 -16.88 13.48 2.40
CA LYS A 37 -17.67 13.58 3.63
C LYS A 37 -16.89 13.24 4.90
N THR A 38 -15.93 12.34 4.80
CA THR A 38 -15.16 11.83 5.92
C THR A 38 -13.67 11.99 5.69
N LEU A 39 -12.89 12.11 6.76
CA LEU A 39 -11.44 11.98 6.72
C LEU A 39 -11.03 10.52 6.43
N GLY A 40 -9.77 10.32 6.11
CA GLY A 40 -9.19 9.00 5.90
C GLY A 40 -8.68 8.77 4.48
N GLY A 41 -9.10 9.59 3.53
CA GLY A 41 -8.68 9.50 2.13
C GLY A 41 -8.99 8.15 1.49
N VAL A 42 -8.24 7.80 0.45
CA VAL A 42 -8.36 6.52 -0.25
C VAL A 42 -8.10 5.36 0.72
N CYS A 43 -7.08 5.44 1.55
CA CYS A 43 -6.65 4.35 2.43
C CYS A 43 -7.81 3.82 3.31
N LEU A 44 -8.51 4.70 4.04
CA LEU A 44 -9.55 4.27 4.96
C LEU A 44 -10.89 4.01 4.28
N ASN A 45 -11.22 4.77 3.25
CA ASN A 45 -12.55 4.73 2.66
C ASN A 45 -12.68 3.73 1.51
N VAL A 46 -11.67 3.65 0.64
CA VAL A 46 -11.73 2.86 -0.61
C VAL A 46 -10.39 2.18 -0.95
N GLY A 47 -9.61 1.84 0.05
CA GLY A 47 -8.26 1.28 -0.14
C GLY A 47 -7.89 0.25 0.92
N CYS A 48 -6.90 0.59 1.76
CA CYS A 48 -6.26 -0.34 2.70
C CYS A 48 -7.25 -0.99 3.67
N ILE A 49 -8.11 -0.21 4.29
CA ILE A 49 -9.00 -0.72 5.34
C ILE A 49 -10.11 -1.62 4.79
N PRO A 50 -10.89 -1.20 3.79
CA PRO A 50 -11.89 -2.10 3.22
C PRO A 50 -11.27 -3.35 2.60
N SER A 51 -10.09 -3.26 1.96
CA SER A 51 -9.42 -4.43 1.41
C SER A 51 -9.01 -5.42 2.49
N LYS A 52 -8.44 -4.96 3.61
CA LYS A 52 -8.03 -5.83 4.73
C LYS A 52 -9.22 -6.42 5.48
N ALA A 53 -10.33 -5.69 5.57
CA ALA A 53 -11.57 -6.23 6.11
C ALA A 53 -12.08 -7.42 5.27
N LEU A 54 -12.09 -7.28 3.94
CA LEU A 54 -12.51 -8.36 3.05
C LEU A 54 -11.48 -9.50 2.97
N LEU A 55 -10.19 -9.19 2.95
CA LEU A 55 -9.11 -10.19 2.96
C LEU A 55 -9.12 -11.04 4.23
N HIS A 56 -9.43 -10.43 5.40
CA HIS A 56 -9.57 -11.20 6.63
C HIS A 56 -10.70 -12.23 6.53
N VAL A 57 -11.87 -11.83 6.04
CA VAL A 57 -12.99 -12.75 5.84
C VAL A 57 -12.60 -13.87 4.86
N ALA A 58 -11.96 -13.53 3.73
CA ALA A 58 -11.49 -14.50 2.76
C ALA A 58 -10.48 -15.48 3.38
N ALA A 59 -9.52 -15.00 4.16
CA ALA A 59 -8.53 -15.83 4.84
C ALA A 59 -9.19 -16.84 5.81
N VAL A 60 -10.16 -16.39 6.61
CA VAL A 60 -10.91 -17.29 7.51
C VAL A 60 -11.69 -18.34 6.73
N MET A 61 -12.34 -17.96 5.63
CA MET A 61 -13.07 -18.93 4.77
C MET A 61 -12.12 -19.99 4.18
N ASP A 62 -10.95 -19.59 3.72
CA ASP A 62 -9.95 -20.51 3.17
C ASP A 62 -9.32 -21.39 4.27
N GLU A 63 -9.07 -20.85 5.45
CA GLU A 63 -8.55 -21.61 6.60
C GLU A 63 -9.53 -22.67 7.07
N VAL A 64 -10.83 -22.38 7.09
CA VAL A 64 -11.88 -23.37 7.41
C VAL A 64 -11.82 -24.57 6.50
N LYS A 65 -11.55 -24.37 5.20
CA LYS A 65 -11.37 -25.49 4.25
C LYS A 65 -10.15 -26.35 4.59
N HIS A 66 -9.06 -25.73 5.06
CA HIS A 66 -7.85 -26.45 5.44
C HIS A 66 -8.04 -27.35 6.67
N LEU A 67 -9.01 -27.07 7.55
CA LEU A 67 -9.30 -27.90 8.72
C LEU A 67 -9.80 -29.32 8.36
N GLU A 68 -10.25 -29.53 7.14
CA GLU A 68 -10.65 -30.86 6.68
C GLU A 68 -9.51 -31.88 6.77
N VAL A 69 -8.28 -31.44 6.53
CA VAL A 69 -7.07 -32.27 6.71
C VAL A 69 -6.89 -32.71 8.17
N ALA A 70 -7.29 -31.88 9.12
CA ALA A 70 -7.25 -32.19 10.54
C ALA A 70 -8.50 -32.98 11.03
N GLY A 71 -9.39 -33.40 10.13
CA GLY A 71 -10.60 -34.15 10.44
C GLY A 71 -11.81 -33.31 10.84
N VAL A 72 -11.73 -31.97 10.72
CA VAL A 72 -12.84 -31.06 11.04
C VAL A 72 -13.50 -30.59 9.74
N LYS A 73 -14.75 -30.98 9.53
CA LYS A 73 -15.51 -30.63 8.32
C LYS A 73 -16.60 -29.62 8.64
N PHE A 74 -16.62 -28.56 7.86
CA PHE A 74 -17.72 -27.59 7.84
C PHE A 74 -18.56 -27.78 6.57
N GLY A 75 -19.82 -27.40 6.61
CA GLY A 75 -20.64 -27.26 5.41
C GLY A 75 -20.16 -26.14 4.50
N ALA A 76 -20.65 -26.11 3.27
CA ALA A 76 -20.38 -25.02 2.36
C ALA A 76 -20.86 -23.69 2.97
N PRO A 77 -20.06 -22.62 2.92
CA PRO A 77 -20.48 -21.35 3.51
C PRO A 77 -21.62 -20.73 2.70
N ALA A 78 -22.64 -20.21 3.42
CA ALA A 78 -23.65 -19.35 2.82
C ALA A 78 -23.16 -17.90 2.94
N VAL A 79 -22.85 -17.26 1.83
CA VAL A 79 -22.31 -15.88 1.81
C VAL A 79 -23.41 -14.92 1.39
N SER A 80 -23.72 -13.94 2.25
CA SER A 80 -24.54 -12.79 1.90
C SER A 80 -23.64 -11.62 1.53
N ILE A 81 -23.58 -11.28 0.25
CA ILE A 81 -22.77 -10.14 -0.24
C ILE A 81 -23.22 -8.83 0.40
N ASP A 82 -24.52 -8.64 0.59
CA ASP A 82 -25.05 -7.43 1.23
C ASP A 82 -24.59 -7.28 2.68
N GLN A 83 -24.59 -8.38 3.45
CA GLN A 83 -24.09 -8.36 4.84
C GLN A 83 -22.56 -8.19 4.89
N LEU A 84 -21.81 -8.81 3.97
CA LEU A 84 -20.38 -8.64 3.86
C LEU A 84 -20.01 -7.18 3.54
N ARG A 85 -20.76 -6.57 2.62
CA ARG A 85 -20.61 -5.14 2.29
C ARG A 85 -20.94 -4.27 3.50
N ALA A 86 -22.03 -4.54 4.20
CA ALA A 86 -22.41 -3.82 5.43
C ALA A 86 -21.35 -3.94 6.52
N HIS A 87 -20.75 -5.12 6.70
CA HIS A 87 -19.62 -5.34 7.61
C HIS A 87 -18.43 -4.47 7.25
N LYS A 88 -18.03 -4.46 5.99
CA LYS A 88 -16.96 -3.60 5.48
C LYS A 88 -17.23 -2.12 5.77
N GLU A 89 -18.43 -1.64 5.47
CA GLU A 89 -18.83 -0.24 5.73
C GLU A 89 -18.81 0.10 7.24
N LYS A 90 -19.20 -0.83 8.08
CA LYS A 90 -19.12 -0.65 9.55
C LYS A 90 -17.68 -0.48 10.03
N VAL A 91 -16.73 -1.24 9.46
CA VAL A 91 -15.30 -1.11 9.78
C VAL A 91 -14.79 0.27 9.37
N ILE A 92 -15.09 0.71 8.15
CA ILE A 92 -14.74 2.04 7.65
C ILE A 92 -15.33 3.13 8.55
N GLY A 93 -16.62 3.03 8.85
CA GLY A 93 -17.34 4.03 9.66
C GLY A 93 -16.77 4.18 11.07
N LYS A 94 -16.32 3.10 11.68
CA LYS A 94 -15.67 3.14 13.00
C LYS A 94 -14.38 3.95 12.99
N LEU A 95 -13.55 3.76 11.97
CA LEU A 95 -12.26 4.46 11.84
C LEU A 95 -12.44 5.92 11.42
N THR A 96 -13.27 6.19 10.42
CA THR A 96 -13.49 7.56 9.94
C THR A 96 -14.23 8.41 10.97
N GLY A 97 -15.16 7.83 11.73
CA GLY A 97 -15.82 8.48 12.86
C GLY A 97 -14.84 8.84 13.98
N GLY A 98 -13.88 7.96 14.27
CA GLY A 98 -12.80 8.21 15.22
C GLY A 98 -11.92 9.39 14.78
N LEU A 99 -11.58 9.48 13.51
CA LEU A 99 -10.80 10.62 12.98
C LEU A 99 -11.54 11.94 13.11
N GLY A 100 -12.84 11.96 12.84
CA GLY A 100 -13.67 13.16 13.03
C GLY A 100 -13.68 13.65 14.49
N GLN A 101 -13.78 12.72 15.44
CA GLN A 101 -13.69 13.04 16.87
C GLN A 101 -12.30 13.57 17.26
N MET A 102 -11.23 12.94 16.78
CA MET A 102 -9.85 13.37 17.06
C MET A 102 -9.55 14.76 16.48
N ALA A 103 -10.07 15.09 15.31
CA ALA A 103 -9.97 16.43 14.73
C ALA A 103 -10.68 17.46 15.61
N LYS A 104 -11.89 17.15 16.08
CA LYS A 104 -12.67 18.02 16.98
C LYS A 104 -11.94 18.27 18.30
N MET A 105 -11.41 17.21 18.93
CA MET A 105 -10.65 17.32 20.19
C MET A 105 -9.42 18.22 20.06
N ARG A 106 -8.76 18.21 18.90
CA ARG A 106 -7.59 19.05 18.58
C ARG A 106 -7.96 20.42 18.02
N LYS A 107 -9.23 20.73 17.92
CA LYS A 107 -9.74 22.00 17.35
C LYS A 107 -9.23 22.26 15.93
N VAL A 108 -9.01 21.21 15.14
CA VAL A 108 -8.69 21.32 13.71
C VAL A 108 -9.96 21.79 12.98
N THR A 109 -9.84 22.88 12.24
CA THR A 109 -10.95 23.37 11.41
C THR A 109 -10.98 22.58 10.10
N ILE A 110 -12.02 21.79 9.88
CA ILE A 110 -12.22 21.05 8.63
C ILE A 110 -13.06 21.91 7.69
N VAL A 111 -12.51 22.14 6.49
CA VAL A 111 -13.25 22.78 5.38
C VAL A 111 -13.52 21.73 4.32
N ARG A 112 -14.80 21.50 4.05
CA ARG A 112 -15.21 20.50 3.08
C ARG A 112 -15.25 21.11 1.68
N GLY A 113 -14.34 20.64 0.82
CA GLY A 113 -14.27 21.15 -0.55
C GLY A 113 -13.00 20.75 -1.28
N VAL A 114 -12.91 21.24 -2.51
CA VAL A 114 -11.74 21.09 -3.39
C VAL A 114 -10.91 22.36 -3.29
N ALA A 115 -9.67 22.22 -2.82
CA ALA A 115 -8.73 23.34 -2.70
C ALA A 115 -7.92 23.53 -3.98
N ALA A 116 -7.68 24.80 -4.33
CA ALA A 116 -6.69 25.20 -5.31
C ALA A 116 -5.92 26.42 -4.81
N PHE A 117 -4.62 26.49 -5.06
CA PHE A 117 -3.84 27.69 -4.80
C PHE A 117 -4.30 28.83 -5.72
N VAL A 118 -4.44 30.02 -5.14
CA VAL A 118 -4.75 31.26 -5.86
C VAL A 118 -3.69 32.34 -5.59
N GLY A 119 -2.66 31.99 -4.88
CA GLY A 119 -1.51 32.82 -4.53
C GLY A 119 -0.57 32.09 -3.58
N SER A 120 0.58 32.71 -3.28
CA SER A 120 1.62 32.09 -2.44
C SER A 120 1.19 31.81 -1.01
N HIS A 121 0.18 32.51 -0.49
CA HIS A 121 -0.35 32.36 0.86
C HIS A 121 -1.88 32.21 0.92
N HIS A 122 -2.50 31.89 -0.21
CA HIS A 122 -3.95 31.77 -0.29
C HIS A 122 -4.37 30.53 -1.10
N ILE A 123 -5.34 29.81 -0.56
CA ILE A 123 -6.11 28.81 -1.32
C ILE A 123 -7.56 29.23 -1.40
N GLU A 124 -8.20 28.91 -2.52
CA GLU A 124 -9.64 28.93 -2.66
C GLU A 124 -10.16 27.51 -2.51
N VAL A 125 -11.19 27.33 -1.71
CA VAL A 125 -11.86 26.05 -1.51
C VAL A 125 -13.27 26.14 -2.10
N GLN A 126 -13.50 25.41 -3.19
CA GLN A 126 -14.81 25.19 -3.75
C GLN A 126 -15.54 24.15 -2.91
N GLU A 127 -16.60 24.53 -2.20
CA GLU A 127 -17.33 23.60 -1.32
C GLU A 127 -17.94 22.45 -2.11
N THR A 128 -17.99 21.27 -1.49
CA THR A 128 -18.59 20.06 -2.05
C THR A 128 -19.78 19.59 -1.23
N THR A 129 -20.69 18.87 -1.88
CA THR A 129 -21.89 18.27 -1.27
C THR A 129 -21.93 16.76 -1.52
N GLY A 130 -22.92 16.08 -0.98
CA GLY A 130 -23.12 14.65 -1.16
C GLY A 130 -21.90 13.84 -0.74
N GLU A 131 -21.39 13.00 -1.60
CA GLU A 131 -20.19 12.20 -1.40
C GLU A 131 -18.89 12.91 -1.86
N GLY A 132 -18.94 14.24 -2.06
CA GLY A 132 -17.76 15.04 -2.44
C GLY A 132 -17.48 15.10 -3.94
N LYS A 133 -18.39 14.59 -4.76
CA LYS A 133 -18.28 14.63 -6.23
C LYS A 133 -18.94 15.88 -6.82
N GLU A 134 -19.92 16.42 -6.14
CA GLU A 134 -20.69 17.58 -6.58
C GLU A 134 -20.13 18.84 -5.95
N LEU A 135 -19.99 19.89 -6.76
CA LEU A 135 -19.55 21.20 -6.31
C LEU A 135 -20.76 22.03 -5.89
N ALA A 136 -20.70 22.59 -4.69
CA ALA A 136 -21.63 23.63 -4.27
C ALA A 136 -21.27 24.98 -4.92
N GLY A 137 -22.23 25.91 -4.96
CA GLY A 137 -21.98 27.27 -5.50
C GLY A 137 -21.08 28.14 -4.62
N SER A 138 -20.85 27.75 -3.37
CA SER A 138 -20.10 28.53 -2.38
C SER A 138 -18.60 28.25 -2.46
N LYS A 139 -17.81 29.29 -2.17
CA LYS A 139 -16.37 29.27 -2.10
C LYS A 139 -15.89 29.89 -0.80
N LYS A 140 -14.75 29.41 -0.30
CA LYS A 140 -14.06 29.99 0.85
C LYS A 140 -12.61 30.26 0.50
N VAL A 141 -12.07 31.36 0.99
CA VAL A 141 -10.65 31.67 0.87
C VAL A 141 -9.97 31.47 2.22
N VAL A 142 -8.91 30.68 2.22
CA VAL A 142 -8.07 30.45 3.40
C VAL A 142 -6.72 31.11 3.19
N GLN A 143 -6.35 32.00 4.09
CA GLN A 143 -5.01 32.55 4.17
C GLN A 143 -4.18 31.70 5.13
N PHE A 144 -2.92 31.43 4.80
CA PHE A 144 -2.03 30.58 5.59
C PHE A 144 -0.63 31.15 5.68
N LYS A 145 0.09 30.81 6.75
CA LYS A 145 1.54 31.05 6.86
C LYS A 145 2.31 29.96 6.14
N ASN A 146 1.95 28.70 6.36
CA ASN A 146 2.54 27.53 5.73
C ASN A 146 1.44 26.61 5.17
N ALA A 147 1.77 25.83 4.14
CA ALA A 147 0.87 24.83 3.56
C ALA A 147 1.53 23.47 3.49
N ILE A 148 0.74 22.40 3.69
CA ILE A 148 1.15 21.01 3.46
C ILE A 148 0.23 20.42 2.40
N ILE A 149 0.79 20.07 1.26
CA ILE A 149 0.09 19.43 0.15
C ILE A 149 0.08 17.91 0.40
N ALA A 150 -1.10 17.36 0.69
CA ALA A 150 -1.34 15.95 0.90
C ALA A 150 -2.46 15.42 -0.02
N ALA A 151 -2.47 15.88 -1.27
CA ALA A 151 -3.56 15.65 -2.22
C ALA A 151 -3.58 14.23 -2.82
N GLY A 152 -2.59 13.39 -2.49
CA GLY A 152 -2.59 11.96 -2.81
C GLY A 152 -2.48 11.64 -4.28
N SER A 153 -3.07 10.50 -4.64
CA SER A 153 -3.05 9.92 -5.97
C SER A 153 -4.41 9.33 -6.35
N GLU A 154 -4.59 9.05 -7.62
CA GLU A 154 -5.76 8.34 -8.14
C GLU A 154 -5.35 7.13 -8.97
N ALA A 155 -6.26 6.18 -9.17
CA ALA A 155 -6.03 5.02 -10.02
C ALA A 155 -5.83 5.45 -11.48
N VAL A 156 -4.88 4.81 -12.15
CA VAL A 156 -4.68 4.98 -13.61
C VAL A 156 -5.84 4.31 -14.34
N HIS A 157 -6.44 5.05 -15.28
CA HIS A 157 -7.46 4.53 -16.19
C HIS A 157 -6.88 4.45 -17.59
N LEU A 158 -6.89 3.24 -18.17
CA LEU A 158 -6.40 3.02 -19.52
C LEU A 158 -7.34 3.64 -20.54
N PRO A 159 -6.85 4.51 -21.45
CA PRO A 159 -7.74 5.33 -22.30
C PRO A 159 -8.48 4.52 -23.38
N PHE A 160 -8.01 3.32 -23.72
CA PHE A 160 -8.64 2.46 -24.73
C PHE A 160 -9.75 1.57 -24.15
N LEU A 161 -9.90 1.49 -22.82
CA LEU A 161 -10.98 0.74 -22.21
C LEU A 161 -12.31 1.48 -22.36
N PRO A 162 -13.39 0.79 -22.77
CA PRO A 162 -14.70 1.41 -22.88
C PRO A 162 -15.24 1.82 -21.49
N LYS A 163 -16.13 2.80 -21.47
CA LYS A 163 -16.87 3.17 -20.27
C LYS A 163 -18.01 2.16 -20.08
N ASP A 164 -17.82 1.23 -19.16
CA ASP A 164 -18.79 0.20 -18.82
C ASP A 164 -18.67 -0.11 -17.32
N GLU A 165 -19.79 -0.39 -16.65
CA GLU A 165 -19.80 -0.64 -15.20
C GLU A 165 -19.13 -1.96 -14.82
N ARG A 166 -18.88 -2.84 -15.78
CA ARG A 166 -18.12 -4.09 -15.62
C ARG A 166 -16.61 -3.90 -15.73
N ILE A 167 -16.15 -2.68 -16.00
CA ILE A 167 -14.73 -2.28 -15.97
C ILE A 167 -14.55 -1.35 -14.78
N VAL A 168 -13.84 -1.84 -13.77
CA VAL A 168 -13.68 -1.16 -12.49
C VAL A 168 -12.20 -0.92 -12.17
N ASP A 169 -11.94 0.08 -11.34
CA ASP A 169 -10.69 0.24 -10.61
C ASP A 169 -10.79 -0.41 -9.21
N SER A 170 -9.79 -0.22 -8.37
CA SER A 170 -9.79 -0.74 -7.00
C SER A 170 -10.97 -0.25 -6.16
N THR A 171 -11.40 1.00 -6.35
CA THR A 171 -12.58 1.56 -5.67
C THR A 171 -13.84 0.81 -6.07
N GLY A 172 -14.02 0.57 -7.37
CA GLY A 172 -15.16 -0.20 -7.90
C GLY A 172 -15.13 -1.67 -7.47
N ALA A 173 -13.96 -2.29 -7.43
CA ALA A 173 -13.82 -3.65 -6.93
C ALA A 173 -14.17 -3.76 -5.44
N LEU A 174 -13.75 -2.80 -4.61
CA LEU A 174 -14.06 -2.76 -3.17
C LEU A 174 -15.53 -2.44 -2.88
N ALA A 175 -16.27 -1.88 -3.84
CA ALA A 175 -17.72 -1.73 -3.72
C ALA A 175 -18.44 -3.08 -3.63
N LEU A 176 -17.83 -4.15 -4.13
CA LEU A 176 -18.32 -5.54 -4.04
C LEU A 176 -19.80 -5.64 -4.39
N LYS A 177 -20.15 -5.17 -5.61
CA LYS A 177 -21.54 -5.20 -6.08
C LYS A 177 -22.07 -6.63 -6.25
N GLU A 178 -21.25 -7.48 -6.85
CA GLU A 178 -21.54 -8.88 -7.13
C GLU A 178 -20.24 -9.69 -7.24
N VAL A 179 -20.33 -11.00 -7.23
CA VAL A 179 -19.22 -11.91 -7.50
C VAL A 179 -19.33 -12.40 -8.94
N PRO A 180 -18.42 -12.01 -9.84
CA PRO A 180 -18.44 -12.48 -11.23
C PRO A 180 -18.04 -13.96 -11.31
N LYS A 181 -18.43 -14.64 -12.37
CA LYS A 181 -17.93 -15.99 -12.67
C LYS A 181 -16.48 -15.95 -13.15
N ARG A 182 -16.17 -15.03 -14.07
CA ARG A 182 -14.84 -14.81 -14.60
C ARG A 182 -14.41 -13.35 -14.44
N MET A 183 -13.26 -13.14 -13.84
CA MET A 183 -12.67 -11.84 -13.58
C MET A 183 -11.28 -11.73 -14.20
N LEU A 184 -11.03 -10.66 -14.95
CA LEU A 184 -9.70 -10.31 -15.42
C LEU A 184 -9.11 -9.23 -14.54
N ILE A 185 -7.85 -9.42 -14.13
CA ILE A 185 -7.05 -8.43 -13.43
C ILE A 185 -6.01 -7.88 -14.40
N LEU A 186 -6.10 -6.59 -14.73
CA LEU A 186 -5.08 -5.86 -15.48
C LEU A 186 -4.06 -5.30 -14.50
N GLY A 187 -2.83 -5.80 -14.57
CA GLY A 187 -1.74 -5.46 -13.68
C GLY A 187 -1.55 -6.46 -12.53
N GLY A 188 -0.37 -7.10 -12.51
CA GLY A 188 0.04 -8.10 -11.52
C GLY A 188 0.63 -7.53 -10.24
N GLY A 189 0.29 -6.30 -9.88
CA GLY A 189 0.71 -5.65 -8.64
C GLY A 189 -0.11 -6.07 -7.43
N ILE A 190 0.28 -5.56 -6.26
CA ILE A 190 -0.30 -5.93 -4.95
C ILE A 190 -1.82 -5.71 -4.93
N ILE A 191 -2.30 -4.56 -5.38
CA ILE A 191 -3.74 -4.20 -5.32
C ILE A 191 -4.59 -5.19 -6.11
N GLY A 192 -4.19 -5.49 -7.34
CA GLY A 192 -4.92 -6.43 -8.20
C GLY A 192 -4.94 -7.84 -7.61
N LEU A 193 -3.83 -8.31 -7.07
CA LEU A 193 -3.71 -9.65 -6.50
C LEU A 193 -4.45 -9.79 -5.16
N GLU A 194 -4.49 -8.75 -4.35
CA GLU A 194 -5.31 -8.73 -3.13
C GLU A 194 -6.81 -8.80 -3.46
N MET A 195 -7.28 -7.99 -4.42
CA MET A 195 -8.67 -8.06 -4.87
C MET A 195 -8.99 -9.41 -5.49
N GLY A 196 -8.10 -9.95 -6.31
CA GLY A 196 -8.20 -11.29 -6.86
C GLY A 196 -8.37 -12.36 -5.79
N THR A 197 -7.62 -12.29 -4.71
CA THR A 197 -7.73 -13.22 -3.57
C THR A 197 -9.14 -13.18 -2.96
N VAL A 198 -9.69 -12.00 -2.70
CA VAL A 198 -11.05 -11.83 -2.18
C VAL A 198 -12.08 -12.45 -3.13
N TYR A 199 -12.07 -12.03 -4.39
CA TYR A 199 -13.06 -12.49 -5.37
C TYR A 199 -12.95 -13.98 -5.65
N SER A 200 -11.73 -14.53 -5.70
CA SER A 200 -11.51 -15.97 -5.87
C SER A 200 -12.09 -16.79 -4.72
N THR A 201 -11.84 -16.38 -3.48
CA THR A 201 -12.40 -17.05 -2.30
C THR A 201 -13.92 -17.00 -2.30
N LEU A 202 -14.51 -15.91 -2.81
CA LEU A 202 -15.97 -15.78 -2.96
C LEU A 202 -16.55 -16.57 -4.16
N GLY A 203 -15.71 -17.15 -5.03
CA GLY A 203 -16.14 -18.05 -6.08
C GLY A 203 -15.79 -17.63 -7.52
N ALA A 204 -15.13 -16.49 -7.75
CA ALA A 204 -14.72 -16.07 -9.08
C ALA A 204 -13.51 -16.86 -9.59
N ARG A 205 -13.50 -17.18 -10.90
CA ARG A 205 -12.29 -17.64 -11.61
C ARG A 205 -11.51 -16.43 -12.12
N LEU A 206 -10.19 -16.47 -12.00
CA LEU A 206 -9.32 -15.34 -12.30
C LEU A 206 -8.43 -15.60 -13.52
N ASP A 207 -8.24 -14.55 -14.31
CA ASP A 207 -7.07 -14.34 -15.16
C ASP A 207 -6.35 -13.08 -14.68
N VAL A 208 -5.03 -13.05 -14.79
CA VAL A 208 -4.21 -11.86 -14.56
C VAL A 208 -3.28 -11.64 -15.74
N VAL A 209 -3.17 -10.39 -16.18
CA VAL A 209 -2.25 -9.97 -17.23
C VAL A 209 -1.28 -8.93 -16.71
N GLU A 210 0.03 -9.16 -16.97
CA GLU A 210 1.13 -8.29 -16.54
C GLU A 210 2.09 -8.06 -17.71
N MET A 211 2.41 -6.80 -17.98
CA MET A 211 3.35 -6.44 -19.05
C MET A 211 4.79 -6.84 -18.74
N MET A 212 5.16 -6.82 -17.47
CA MET A 212 6.49 -7.19 -17.01
C MET A 212 6.66 -8.72 -16.98
N ASP A 213 7.85 -9.17 -16.69
CA ASP A 213 8.25 -10.58 -16.67
C ASP A 213 7.79 -11.36 -15.42
N GLY A 214 7.16 -10.70 -14.46
CA GLY A 214 6.67 -11.34 -13.24
C GLY A 214 5.66 -10.50 -12.47
N LEU A 215 4.93 -11.15 -11.59
CA LEU A 215 4.00 -10.52 -10.67
C LEU A 215 4.76 -9.83 -9.50
N MET A 216 4.10 -8.94 -8.76
CA MET A 216 4.66 -8.26 -7.57
C MET A 216 6.07 -7.71 -7.83
N GLN A 217 6.21 -6.82 -8.79
CA GLN A 217 7.49 -6.14 -9.06
C GLN A 217 7.97 -5.46 -7.77
N GLY A 218 9.27 -5.53 -7.52
CA GLY A 218 9.89 -5.03 -6.28
C GLY A 218 10.12 -6.09 -5.21
N ALA A 219 9.38 -7.19 -5.18
CA ALA A 219 9.68 -8.36 -4.35
C ALA A 219 10.68 -9.28 -5.05
N ASP A 220 11.56 -9.92 -4.28
CA ASP A 220 12.46 -10.95 -4.82
C ASP A 220 11.68 -12.09 -5.46
N ARG A 221 12.20 -12.61 -6.57
CA ARG A 221 11.50 -13.61 -7.39
C ARG A 221 11.25 -14.93 -6.69
N ASP A 222 12.09 -15.31 -5.75
CA ASP A 222 11.92 -16.53 -4.95
C ASP A 222 10.69 -16.45 -4.00
N LEU A 223 10.42 -15.26 -3.44
CA LEU A 223 9.22 -15.01 -2.66
C LEU A 223 7.95 -15.14 -3.53
N VAL A 224 7.96 -14.50 -4.69
CA VAL A 224 6.83 -14.51 -5.62
C VAL A 224 6.57 -15.91 -6.18
N LYS A 225 7.62 -16.70 -6.40
CA LYS A 225 7.49 -18.09 -6.88
C LYS A 225 6.69 -18.96 -5.89
N VAL A 226 6.93 -18.83 -4.60
CA VAL A 226 6.16 -19.54 -3.56
C VAL A 226 4.70 -19.09 -3.61
N TRP A 227 4.47 -17.78 -3.60
CA TRP A 227 3.12 -17.22 -3.70
C TRP A 227 2.38 -17.75 -4.93
N GLN A 228 3.02 -17.70 -6.10
CA GLN A 228 2.41 -18.12 -7.37
C GLN A 228 2.05 -19.62 -7.37
N LYS A 229 2.92 -20.47 -6.81
CA LYS A 229 2.65 -21.89 -6.64
C LYS A 229 1.42 -22.14 -5.76
N MET A 230 1.32 -21.43 -4.63
CA MET A 230 0.20 -21.58 -3.70
C MET A 230 -1.12 -21.04 -4.27
N ASN A 231 -1.08 -20.04 -5.12
CA ASN A 231 -2.26 -19.40 -5.68
C ASN A 231 -2.65 -19.88 -7.10
N ALA A 232 -1.89 -20.82 -7.67
CA ALA A 232 -2.16 -21.34 -9.03
C ALA A 232 -3.61 -21.82 -9.20
N HIS A 233 -4.21 -22.42 -8.18
CA HIS A 233 -5.59 -22.91 -8.19
C HIS A 233 -6.65 -21.83 -8.38
N ARG A 234 -6.35 -20.55 -8.14
CA ARG A 234 -7.27 -19.42 -8.30
C ARG A 234 -7.37 -18.93 -9.73
N PHE A 235 -6.33 -19.17 -10.53
CA PHE A 235 -6.17 -18.61 -11.86
C PHE A 235 -6.36 -19.67 -12.93
N ASP A 236 -7.11 -19.31 -13.97
CA ASP A 236 -7.12 -20.07 -15.21
C ASP A 236 -5.88 -19.71 -16.04
N ASN A 237 -5.47 -18.42 -16.05
CA ASN A 237 -4.28 -17.96 -16.72
C ASN A 237 -3.53 -16.89 -15.89
N ILE A 238 -2.20 -17.01 -15.83
CA ILE A 238 -1.27 -15.98 -15.37
C ILE A 238 -0.43 -15.58 -16.57
N MET A 239 -0.71 -14.41 -17.13
CA MET A 239 -0.13 -13.93 -18.39
C MET A 239 0.88 -12.82 -18.11
N VAL A 240 2.16 -13.19 -17.97
CA VAL A 240 3.27 -12.24 -17.87
C VAL A 240 3.84 -11.92 -19.25
N ASN A 241 4.66 -10.88 -19.38
CA ASN A 241 5.15 -10.36 -20.66
C ASN A 241 4.02 -10.19 -21.70
N THR A 242 2.85 -9.81 -21.24
CA THR A 242 1.64 -9.71 -22.04
C THR A 242 0.98 -8.36 -21.78
N LYS A 243 0.57 -7.68 -22.83
CA LYS A 243 -0.16 -6.42 -22.74
C LYS A 243 -1.59 -6.57 -23.23
N THR A 244 -2.49 -5.85 -22.60
CA THR A 244 -3.86 -5.66 -23.09
C THR A 244 -3.86 -4.55 -24.10
N VAL A 245 -4.44 -4.79 -25.27
CA VAL A 245 -4.40 -3.82 -26.40
C VAL A 245 -5.77 -3.32 -26.79
N ALA A 246 -6.82 -4.05 -26.50
CA ALA A 246 -8.20 -3.66 -26.81
C ALA A 246 -9.19 -4.30 -25.84
N ALA A 247 -10.30 -3.63 -25.61
CA ALA A 247 -11.46 -4.18 -24.94
C ALA A 247 -12.74 -3.67 -25.57
N GLU A 248 -13.74 -4.54 -25.68
CA GLU A 248 -15.04 -4.26 -26.25
C GLU A 248 -16.14 -4.69 -25.27
N ALA A 249 -17.07 -3.79 -25.00
CA ALA A 249 -18.26 -4.14 -24.21
C ALA A 249 -19.28 -4.85 -25.09
N THR A 250 -19.61 -6.09 -24.76
CA THR A 250 -20.62 -6.90 -25.43
C THR A 250 -21.73 -7.28 -24.46
N PRO A 251 -22.90 -7.76 -24.96
CA PRO A 251 -23.96 -8.26 -24.08
C PRO A 251 -23.49 -9.40 -23.15
N GLU A 252 -22.56 -10.24 -23.62
CA GLU A 252 -22.05 -11.42 -22.91
C GLU A 252 -20.96 -11.07 -21.88
N GLY A 253 -20.34 -9.89 -21.98
CA GLY A 253 -19.27 -9.46 -21.09
C GLY A 253 -18.30 -8.49 -21.76
N ILE A 254 -17.16 -8.31 -21.16
CA ILE A 254 -16.06 -7.50 -21.72
C ILE A 254 -15.11 -8.42 -22.46
N LYS A 255 -15.04 -8.25 -23.79
CA LYS A 255 -14.12 -9.00 -24.65
C LYS A 255 -12.78 -8.26 -24.69
N VAL A 256 -11.72 -8.92 -24.25
CA VAL A 256 -10.38 -8.34 -24.10
C VAL A 256 -9.40 -9.04 -25.02
N SER A 257 -8.58 -8.26 -25.72
CA SER A 257 -7.54 -8.74 -26.64
C SER A 257 -6.16 -8.45 -26.10
N PHE A 258 -5.24 -9.39 -26.31
CA PHE A 258 -3.88 -9.37 -25.77
C PHE A 258 -2.85 -9.44 -26.89
N GLU A 259 -1.68 -8.88 -26.61
CA GLU A 259 -0.47 -9.01 -27.44
C GLU A 259 0.76 -9.34 -26.59
N PRO A 260 1.76 -10.02 -27.15
CA PRO A 260 3.03 -10.20 -26.48
C PRO A 260 3.70 -8.85 -26.20
N ALA A 261 4.20 -8.66 -24.96
CA ALA A 261 5.08 -7.55 -24.62
C ALA A 261 6.56 -7.88 -24.93
N LYS A 262 6.87 -9.15 -25.20
CA LYS A 262 8.19 -9.67 -25.51
C LYS A 262 8.10 -10.73 -26.61
N ASN A 263 9.09 -10.77 -27.50
CA ASN A 263 9.15 -11.76 -28.56
C ASN A 263 9.15 -13.20 -27.98
N GLY A 264 8.45 -14.10 -28.66
CA GLY A 264 8.36 -15.52 -28.29
C GLY A 264 7.35 -15.85 -27.20
N VAL A 265 6.60 -14.87 -26.72
CA VAL A 265 5.49 -15.10 -25.78
C VAL A 265 4.22 -15.43 -26.54
N THR A 266 3.57 -16.53 -26.18
CA THR A 266 2.25 -16.92 -26.71
C THR A 266 1.17 -16.29 -25.82
N VAL A 267 0.20 -15.63 -26.46
CA VAL A 267 -0.95 -15.04 -25.76
C VAL A 267 -2.23 -15.78 -26.20
N PRO A 268 -3.27 -15.84 -25.36
CA PRO A 268 -4.53 -16.43 -25.75
C PRO A 268 -5.27 -15.59 -26.79
N GLU A 269 -6.18 -16.22 -27.51
CA GLU A 269 -7.20 -15.51 -28.31
C GLU A 269 -8.01 -14.58 -27.38
N PRO A 270 -8.71 -13.58 -27.94
CA PRO A 270 -9.54 -12.68 -27.13
C PRO A 270 -10.47 -13.44 -26.20
N GLN A 271 -10.53 -13.02 -24.94
CA GLN A 271 -11.32 -13.64 -23.87
C GLN A 271 -12.43 -12.70 -23.42
N THR A 272 -13.56 -13.28 -22.99
CA THR A 272 -14.70 -12.52 -22.44
C THR A 272 -14.80 -12.72 -20.94
N TYR A 273 -14.94 -11.61 -20.21
CA TYR A 273 -14.99 -11.57 -18.75
C TYR A 273 -16.26 -10.88 -18.26
N ASP A 274 -16.77 -11.31 -17.11
CA ASP A 274 -17.90 -10.67 -16.45
C ASP A 274 -17.50 -9.37 -15.74
N LEU A 275 -16.23 -9.30 -15.27
CA LEU A 275 -15.66 -8.15 -14.60
C LEU A 275 -14.19 -7.97 -15.00
N VAL A 276 -13.78 -6.75 -15.27
CA VAL A 276 -12.39 -6.38 -15.54
C VAL A 276 -11.95 -5.36 -14.50
N LEU A 277 -10.93 -5.71 -13.73
CA LEU A 277 -10.27 -4.81 -12.77
C LEU A 277 -9.02 -4.22 -13.40
N GLN A 278 -8.97 -2.91 -13.60
CA GLN A 278 -7.73 -2.22 -13.93
C GLN A 278 -6.99 -1.78 -12.66
N ALA A 279 -5.82 -2.36 -12.44
CA ALA A 279 -4.94 -2.10 -11.32
C ALA A 279 -3.49 -1.91 -11.83
N VAL A 280 -3.33 -0.96 -12.76
CA VAL A 280 -2.10 -0.72 -13.53
C VAL A 280 -1.26 0.44 -12.99
N GLY A 281 -1.51 0.84 -11.76
CA GLY A 281 -0.76 1.91 -11.10
C GLY A 281 -1.63 3.08 -10.66
N ARG A 282 -0.95 4.09 -10.11
CA ARG A 282 -1.58 5.30 -9.59
C ARG A 282 -0.86 6.54 -10.12
N THR A 283 -1.61 7.62 -10.31
CA THR A 283 -1.11 8.91 -10.75
C THR A 283 -1.25 9.94 -9.62
N PRO A 284 -0.19 10.69 -9.28
CA PRO A 284 -0.27 11.72 -8.25
C PRO A 284 -1.06 12.93 -8.73
N ASN A 285 -1.72 13.62 -7.79
CA ASN A 285 -2.68 14.69 -8.06
C ASN A 285 -2.06 16.11 -8.15
N GLY A 286 -0.75 16.23 -8.34
CA GLY A 286 -0.06 17.53 -8.33
C GLY A 286 -0.57 18.55 -9.36
N LYS A 287 -1.11 18.09 -10.47
CA LYS A 287 -1.66 18.96 -11.54
C LYS A 287 -3.07 19.48 -11.25
N LYS A 288 -3.71 19.07 -10.15
CA LYS A 288 -5.12 19.35 -9.84
C LYS A 288 -5.34 20.41 -8.78
N ILE A 289 -4.29 21.00 -8.25
CA ILE A 289 -4.31 21.87 -7.06
C ILE A 289 -3.94 23.32 -7.35
N GLY A 290 -3.78 23.70 -8.62
CA GLY A 290 -3.39 25.07 -8.99
C GLY A 290 -1.99 25.45 -8.46
N ALA A 291 -1.07 24.50 -8.39
CA ALA A 291 0.26 24.65 -7.79
C ALA A 291 1.06 25.82 -8.38
N GLU A 292 0.90 26.09 -9.66
CA GLU A 292 1.54 27.18 -10.39
C GLU A 292 1.20 28.58 -9.84
N ALA A 293 0.00 28.76 -9.32
CA ALA A 293 -0.42 30.04 -8.70
C ALA A 293 0.35 30.37 -7.42
N ALA A 294 0.91 29.34 -6.77
CA ALA A 294 1.78 29.48 -5.61
C ALA A 294 3.28 29.38 -5.95
N GLY A 295 3.62 29.19 -7.22
CA GLY A 295 5.00 29.01 -7.66
C GLY A 295 5.58 27.61 -7.40
N VAL A 296 4.73 26.64 -7.04
CA VAL A 296 5.15 25.26 -6.77
C VAL A 296 5.34 24.50 -8.08
N SER A 297 6.51 23.90 -8.25
CA SER A 297 6.85 23.11 -9.43
C SER A 297 6.24 21.73 -9.36
N VAL A 298 5.59 21.31 -10.45
CA VAL A 298 5.00 19.98 -10.61
C VAL A 298 5.63 19.31 -11.82
N THR A 299 6.03 18.05 -11.69
CA THR A 299 6.60 17.28 -12.80
C THR A 299 5.54 16.93 -13.84
N ASP A 300 5.97 16.54 -15.04
CA ASP A 300 5.06 16.09 -16.11
C ASP A 300 4.16 14.91 -15.69
N ARG A 301 4.64 14.10 -14.73
CA ARG A 301 3.90 12.97 -14.17
C ARG A 301 2.99 13.34 -12.98
N GLY A 302 2.97 14.61 -12.55
CA GLY A 302 2.13 15.09 -11.46
C GLY A 302 2.75 15.01 -10.07
N PHE A 303 4.05 14.67 -9.95
CA PHE A 303 4.77 14.67 -8.68
C PHE A 303 5.23 16.08 -8.29
N ILE A 304 5.40 16.29 -7.00
CA ILE A 304 6.02 17.49 -6.43
C ILE A 304 7.30 17.05 -5.73
N ASN A 305 8.44 17.56 -6.21
CA ASN A 305 9.74 17.26 -5.60
C ASN A 305 9.89 18.01 -4.27
N VAL A 306 10.45 17.31 -3.28
CA VAL A 306 10.70 17.82 -1.94
C VAL A 306 12.10 17.46 -1.48
N ASP A 307 12.62 18.22 -0.50
CA ASP A 307 13.83 17.87 0.24
C ASP A 307 13.52 16.90 1.40
N ILE A 308 14.52 16.56 2.22
CA ILE A 308 14.37 15.65 3.37
C ILE A 308 13.48 16.21 4.49
N GLN A 309 13.16 17.51 4.46
CA GLN A 309 12.23 18.17 5.36
C GLN A 309 10.83 18.30 4.78
N MET A 310 10.58 17.68 3.62
CA MET A 310 9.32 17.75 2.87
C MET A 310 9.02 19.13 2.28
N ARG A 311 10.01 20.02 2.16
CA ARG A 311 9.85 21.32 1.51
C ARG A 311 9.82 21.16 0.00
N THR A 312 8.92 21.88 -0.62
CA THR A 312 8.92 22.10 -2.09
C THR A 312 9.95 23.16 -2.48
N ASN A 313 9.98 23.54 -3.74
CA ASN A 313 10.77 24.70 -4.20
C ASN A 313 10.28 26.05 -3.61
N VAL A 314 9.13 26.08 -2.96
CA VAL A 314 8.59 27.24 -2.25
C VAL A 314 8.75 27.01 -0.74
N PRO A 315 9.60 27.77 -0.01
CA PRO A 315 10.05 27.41 1.32
C PRO A 315 8.99 27.21 2.40
N HIS A 316 7.84 27.86 2.30
CA HIS A 316 6.71 27.74 3.23
C HIS A 316 5.63 26.77 2.77
N ILE A 317 5.87 26.09 1.65
CA ILE A 317 4.94 25.07 1.11
C ILE A 317 5.64 23.72 1.09
N PHE A 318 5.03 22.75 1.75
CA PHE A 318 5.49 21.38 1.93
C PHE A 318 4.59 20.43 1.13
N ALA A 319 5.09 19.25 0.82
CA ALA A 319 4.30 18.18 0.21
C ALA A 319 4.67 16.83 0.82
N ILE A 320 3.68 15.95 0.96
CA ILE A 320 3.82 14.64 1.59
C ILE A 320 2.96 13.58 0.91
N GLY A 321 3.31 12.33 1.13
CA GLY A 321 2.54 11.18 0.68
C GLY A 321 2.77 10.81 -0.78
N ASP A 322 1.73 10.29 -1.43
CA ASP A 322 1.81 9.77 -2.81
C ASP A 322 2.27 10.82 -3.82
N ILE A 323 2.01 12.08 -3.53
CA ILE A 323 2.29 13.20 -4.43
C ILE A 323 3.80 13.50 -4.53
N VAL A 324 4.62 13.04 -3.58
CA VAL A 324 6.06 13.33 -3.57
C VAL A 324 6.91 12.22 -4.18
N GLY A 325 6.37 11.01 -4.36
CA GLY A 325 7.10 9.91 -4.99
C GLY A 325 6.74 8.52 -4.50
N GLN A 326 7.41 7.55 -5.08
CA GLN A 326 7.31 6.15 -4.68
C GLN A 326 8.14 5.86 -3.41
N PRO A 327 7.76 4.85 -2.62
CA PRO A 327 6.55 4.06 -2.75
C PRO A 327 5.30 4.83 -2.27
N MET A 328 4.17 4.62 -2.92
CA MET A 328 2.87 5.22 -2.55
C MET A 328 2.22 4.42 -1.42
N LEU A 329 2.70 4.62 -0.19
CA LEU A 329 2.31 3.86 0.99
C LEU A 329 1.86 4.77 2.13
N ALA A 330 0.75 4.42 2.78
CA ALA A 330 0.16 5.20 3.86
C ALA A 330 1.13 5.42 5.03
N HIS A 331 1.88 4.39 5.42
CA HIS A 331 2.83 4.48 6.53
C HIS A 331 4.03 5.40 6.22
N LYS A 332 4.47 5.48 4.95
CA LYS A 332 5.45 6.49 4.52
C LYS A 332 4.88 7.90 4.70
N ALA A 333 3.65 8.13 4.23
CA ALA A 333 2.98 9.42 4.30
C ALA A 333 2.82 9.93 5.74
N VAL A 334 2.53 9.06 6.70
CA VAL A 334 2.42 9.42 8.13
C VAL A 334 3.74 9.93 8.69
N HIS A 335 4.85 9.27 8.38
CA HIS A 335 6.19 9.73 8.83
C HIS A 335 6.59 11.05 8.17
N GLU A 336 6.34 11.22 6.89
CA GLU A 336 6.54 12.49 6.18
C GLU A 336 5.68 13.61 6.78
N ALA A 337 4.45 13.31 7.17
CA ALA A 337 3.53 14.24 7.82
C ALA A 337 4.08 14.80 9.13
N HIS A 338 4.65 13.94 9.97
CA HIS A 338 5.28 14.35 11.23
C HIS A 338 6.46 15.27 10.97
N VAL A 339 7.32 14.95 10.01
CA VAL A 339 8.46 15.80 9.64
C VAL A 339 7.99 17.19 9.22
N ALA A 340 7.04 17.29 8.29
CA ALA A 340 6.54 18.57 7.81
C ALA A 340 5.91 19.41 8.94
N ALA A 341 5.07 18.80 9.77
CA ALA A 341 4.42 19.50 10.88
C ALA A 341 5.42 19.97 11.94
N GLU A 342 6.42 19.16 12.27
CA GLU A 342 7.46 19.47 13.25
C GLU A 342 8.38 20.59 12.76
N VAL A 343 8.81 20.55 11.50
CA VAL A 343 9.63 21.62 10.91
C VAL A 343 8.89 22.95 10.94
N ILE A 344 7.62 22.97 10.50
CA ILE A 344 6.80 24.19 10.49
C ILE A 344 6.64 24.75 11.92
N ALA A 345 6.27 23.89 12.87
CA ALA A 345 6.10 24.31 14.26
C ALA A 345 7.41 24.84 14.85
N GLY A 346 8.51 24.14 14.59
CA GLY A 346 9.84 24.53 15.05
C GLY A 346 10.25 25.91 14.55
N GLU A 347 10.04 26.21 13.29
CA GLU A 347 10.34 27.51 12.70
C GLU A 347 9.46 28.63 13.24
N LEU A 348 8.14 28.40 13.32
CA LEU A 348 7.22 29.41 13.85
C LEU A 348 7.42 29.72 15.33
N GLN A 349 7.90 28.75 16.11
CA GLN A 349 8.07 28.85 17.56
C GLN A 349 9.52 29.10 17.99
N GLY A 350 10.47 29.08 17.05
CA GLY A 350 11.90 29.21 17.35
C GLY A 350 12.50 27.97 18.05
N ASN A 351 11.83 26.80 17.92
CA ASN A 351 12.30 25.51 18.47
C ASN A 351 13.23 24.83 17.46
N LYS A 352 14.55 24.90 17.73
CA LYS A 352 15.56 24.34 16.82
C LYS A 352 15.53 22.83 16.69
N GLU A 353 15.13 22.12 17.73
CA GLU A 353 15.03 20.66 17.71
C GLU A 353 13.92 20.23 16.73
N LEU A 354 12.73 20.78 16.87
CA LEU A 354 11.62 20.51 15.93
C LEU A 354 11.96 20.97 14.51
N ALA A 355 12.57 22.14 14.35
CA ALA A 355 12.96 22.68 13.03
C ALA A 355 14.02 21.82 12.32
N SER A 356 14.75 20.96 13.04
CA SER A 356 15.74 20.03 12.47
C SER A 356 15.17 18.67 12.05
N ALA A 357 13.88 18.44 12.22
CA ALA A 357 13.25 17.18 11.81
C ALA A 357 13.49 16.88 10.31
N ALA A 358 13.75 15.63 9.99
CA ALA A 358 14.05 15.20 8.64
C ALA A 358 13.54 13.77 8.40
N PHE A 359 13.10 13.49 7.18
CA PHE A 359 12.76 12.15 6.73
C PHE A 359 14.04 11.42 6.31
N ASN A 360 14.58 10.65 7.22
CA ASN A 360 15.84 9.94 7.07
C ASN A 360 15.71 8.43 7.30
N ALA A 361 14.52 7.87 7.10
CA ALA A 361 14.27 6.43 7.17
C ALA A 361 15.21 5.68 6.22
N ARG A 362 15.88 4.64 6.73
CA ARG A 362 16.74 3.78 5.93
C ARG A 362 15.92 2.88 5.03
N VAL A 363 14.75 2.43 5.52
CA VAL A 363 13.89 1.48 4.83
C VAL A 363 12.41 1.79 5.02
N ILE A 364 11.63 1.36 4.05
CA ILE A 364 10.17 1.43 4.06
C ILE A 364 9.66 0.03 3.69
N PRO A 365 8.99 -0.71 4.60
CA PRO A 365 8.50 -2.05 4.31
C PRO A 365 7.31 -2.04 3.35
N SER A 366 7.20 -3.12 2.58
CA SER A 366 6.07 -3.39 1.69
C SER A 366 5.44 -4.74 2.03
N VAL A 367 4.12 -4.82 1.94
CA VAL A 367 3.36 -6.05 2.21
C VAL A 367 2.27 -6.23 1.18
N ALA A 368 2.21 -7.43 0.59
CA ALA A 368 1.04 -7.93 -0.12
C ALA A 368 0.24 -8.82 0.83
N TYR A 369 -0.98 -8.41 1.16
CA TYR A 369 -1.85 -9.11 2.12
C TYR A 369 -2.69 -10.21 1.45
N THR A 370 -2.09 -10.89 0.51
CA THR A 370 -2.61 -12.09 -0.15
C THR A 370 -2.52 -13.31 0.78
N ASP A 371 -2.81 -14.51 0.31
CA ASP A 371 -2.65 -15.74 1.06
C ASP A 371 -1.82 -16.75 0.22
N PRO A 372 -0.55 -17.08 0.65
CA PRO A 372 0.18 -16.49 1.75
C PRO A 372 0.50 -15.00 1.54
N GLU A 373 0.81 -14.30 2.62
CA GLU A 373 1.31 -12.93 2.55
C GLU A 373 2.75 -12.91 2.02
N VAL A 374 3.11 -11.82 1.35
CA VAL A 374 4.49 -11.54 0.92
C VAL A 374 4.90 -10.20 1.47
N ALA A 375 5.94 -10.17 2.31
CA ALA A 375 6.46 -8.95 2.91
C ALA A 375 7.95 -8.82 2.63
N TRP A 376 8.40 -7.59 2.35
CA TRP A 376 9.83 -7.33 2.12
C TRP A 376 10.22 -5.93 2.57
N VAL A 377 11.49 -5.75 2.85
CA VAL A 377 12.05 -4.49 3.32
C VAL A 377 13.54 -4.41 2.99
N GLY A 378 14.02 -3.22 2.66
CA GLY A 378 15.40 -2.95 2.36
C GLY A 378 15.86 -3.52 1.01
N LEU A 379 17.14 -3.88 0.92
CA LEU A 379 17.77 -4.33 -0.31
C LEU A 379 17.25 -5.70 -0.74
N THR A 380 16.90 -5.85 -2.02
CA THR A 380 16.59 -7.14 -2.64
C THR A 380 17.85 -7.78 -3.23
N GLU A 381 17.80 -9.08 -3.54
CA GLU A 381 18.94 -9.77 -4.20
C GLU A 381 19.22 -9.16 -5.59
N ASP A 382 18.19 -8.83 -6.35
CA ASP A 382 18.34 -8.21 -7.67
C ASP A 382 18.95 -6.80 -7.58
N GLN A 383 18.54 -6.00 -6.60
CA GLN A 383 19.13 -4.68 -6.35
C GLN A 383 20.58 -4.80 -5.90
N ALA A 384 20.90 -5.74 -5.02
CA ALA A 384 22.28 -6.01 -4.58
C ALA A 384 23.18 -6.35 -5.78
N LYS A 385 22.72 -7.24 -6.65
CA LYS A 385 23.43 -7.62 -7.87
C LYS A 385 23.63 -6.43 -8.81
N ALA A 386 22.57 -5.65 -9.06
CA ALA A 386 22.64 -4.49 -9.94
C ALA A 386 23.59 -3.40 -9.41
N GLN A 387 23.69 -3.24 -8.09
CA GLN A 387 24.55 -2.25 -7.42
C GLN A 387 25.97 -2.78 -7.12
N GLY A 388 26.25 -4.05 -7.41
CA GLY A 388 27.54 -4.67 -7.12
C GLY A 388 27.79 -4.87 -5.61
N ILE A 389 26.74 -4.89 -4.79
CA ILE A 389 26.82 -5.11 -3.36
C ILE A 389 26.91 -6.63 -3.10
N LYS A 390 27.97 -7.05 -2.43
CA LYS A 390 28.13 -8.43 -2.03
C LYS A 390 27.33 -8.72 -0.78
N VAL A 391 26.43 -9.67 -0.88
CA VAL A 391 25.54 -10.05 0.22
C VAL A 391 25.70 -11.51 0.62
N LYS A 392 25.58 -11.77 1.91
CA LYS A 392 25.44 -13.11 2.46
C LYS A 392 23.96 -13.33 2.80
N LYS A 393 23.40 -14.39 2.23
CA LYS A 393 21.99 -14.75 2.43
C LYS A 393 21.83 -15.77 3.54
N GLY A 394 20.88 -15.49 4.46
CA GLY A 394 20.32 -16.49 5.36
C GLY A 394 18.87 -16.76 4.98
N LEU A 395 18.55 -18.01 4.68
CA LEU A 395 17.20 -18.44 4.34
C LEU A 395 16.80 -19.59 5.26
N PHE A 396 15.71 -19.39 5.99
CA PHE A 396 15.10 -20.41 6.82
C PHE A 396 13.76 -20.84 6.23
N PRO A 397 13.65 -22.09 5.74
CA PRO A 397 12.41 -22.62 5.19
C PRO A 397 11.40 -22.88 6.31
N TRP A 398 10.17 -22.49 6.13
CA TRP A 398 9.12 -22.74 7.13
C TRP A 398 8.76 -24.21 7.28
N ALA A 399 9.11 -25.05 6.30
CA ALA A 399 9.04 -26.52 6.43
C ALA A 399 9.93 -27.07 7.58
N ALA A 400 10.86 -26.28 8.09
CA ALA A 400 11.65 -26.57 9.29
C ALA A 400 11.13 -25.86 10.55
N SER A 401 10.07 -25.06 10.46
CA SER A 401 9.47 -24.35 11.60
C SER A 401 8.42 -25.20 12.29
N GLY A 402 8.64 -25.54 13.55
CA GLY A 402 7.67 -26.29 14.35
C GLY A 402 6.31 -25.60 14.42
N ARG A 403 6.27 -24.27 14.50
CA ARG A 403 5.01 -23.50 14.53
C ARG A 403 4.29 -23.51 13.20
N ALA A 404 5.00 -23.33 12.09
CA ALA A 404 4.39 -23.35 10.77
C ALA A 404 3.80 -24.74 10.47
N ILE A 405 4.52 -25.80 10.81
CA ILE A 405 4.04 -27.19 10.69
C ILE A 405 2.80 -27.42 11.57
N ALA A 406 2.84 -26.99 12.82
CA ALA A 406 1.69 -27.13 13.75
C ALA A 406 0.45 -26.39 13.26
N ASN A 407 0.63 -25.27 12.57
CA ASN A 407 -0.46 -24.52 11.97
C ASN A 407 -0.97 -25.13 10.64
N GLY A 408 -0.29 -26.13 10.09
CA GLY A 408 -0.57 -26.69 8.76
C GLY A 408 -0.28 -25.73 7.60
N ARG A 409 0.58 -24.71 7.82
CA ARG A 409 0.92 -23.65 6.87
C ARG A 409 2.44 -23.46 6.85
N ASP A 410 3.15 -24.49 6.39
CA ASP A 410 4.61 -24.54 6.35
C ASP A 410 5.22 -24.20 4.99
N GLU A 411 4.40 -23.70 4.07
CA GLU A 411 4.86 -23.10 2.83
C GLU A 411 5.62 -21.80 3.10
N GLY A 412 6.62 -21.56 2.29
CA GLY A 412 7.37 -20.31 2.33
C GLY A 412 8.66 -20.36 3.14
N PHE A 413 9.17 -19.18 3.41
CA PHE A 413 10.45 -19.00 4.11
C PHE A 413 10.63 -17.57 4.61
N THR A 414 11.59 -17.42 5.50
CA THR A 414 12.15 -16.14 5.93
C THR A 414 13.56 -16.00 5.38
N LYS A 415 13.84 -14.89 4.69
CA LYS A 415 15.14 -14.61 4.07
C LYS A 415 15.68 -13.28 4.58
N LEU A 416 16.95 -13.26 4.98
CA LEU A 416 17.71 -12.08 5.36
C LEU A 416 18.93 -11.92 4.47
N LEU A 417 19.27 -10.68 4.14
CA LEU A 417 20.46 -10.31 3.38
C LEU A 417 21.37 -9.47 4.25
N PHE A 418 22.61 -9.91 4.39
CA PHE A 418 23.64 -9.22 5.16
C PHE A 418 24.77 -8.74 4.25
N ASP A 419 25.34 -7.60 4.56
CA ASP A 419 26.58 -7.15 3.93
C ASP A 419 27.69 -8.17 4.21
N GLU A 420 28.39 -8.62 3.17
CA GLU A 420 29.40 -9.69 3.31
C GLU A 420 30.61 -9.24 4.16
N GLU A 421 30.95 -7.95 4.16
CA GLU A 421 32.09 -7.41 4.88
C GLU A 421 31.73 -6.98 6.31
N THR A 422 30.66 -6.21 6.47
CA THR A 422 30.26 -5.66 7.78
C THR A 422 29.35 -6.58 8.57
N HIS A 423 28.76 -7.59 7.93
CA HIS A 423 27.73 -8.50 8.46
C HIS A 423 26.42 -7.82 8.90
N ARG A 424 26.25 -6.51 8.61
CA ARG A 424 25.03 -5.76 8.93
C ARG A 424 23.89 -6.16 7.99
N ILE A 425 22.69 -6.19 8.54
CA ILE A 425 21.50 -6.49 7.77
C ILE A 425 21.19 -5.37 6.79
N LEU A 426 20.95 -5.72 5.53
CA LEU A 426 20.63 -4.78 4.44
C LEU A 426 19.20 -4.93 3.94
N GLY A 427 18.62 -6.09 4.05
CA GLY A 427 17.27 -6.36 3.58
C GLY A 427 16.76 -7.72 4.04
N GLY A 428 15.48 -7.95 3.78
CA GLY A 428 14.86 -9.22 4.05
C GLY A 428 13.47 -9.33 3.43
N GLY A 429 13.00 -10.57 3.36
CA GLY A 429 11.68 -10.89 2.84
C GLY A 429 11.12 -12.14 3.49
N ILE A 430 9.80 -12.18 3.57
CA ILE A 430 9.05 -13.29 4.14
C ILE A 430 7.90 -13.62 3.21
N VAL A 431 7.75 -14.88 2.88
CA VAL A 431 6.53 -15.39 2.26
C VAL A 431 5.94 -16.47 3.16
N GLY A 432 4.71 -16.25 3.59
CA GLY A 432 4.01 -17.14 4.51
C GLY A 432 2.88 -16.41 5.23
N THR A 433 2.13 -17.16 6.04
CA THR A 433 1.07 -16.58 6.86
C THR A 433 1.64 -15.55 7.85
N HIS A 434 0.94 -14.42 8.03
CA HIS A 434 1.34 -13.36 8.97
C HIS A 434 2.67 -12.65 8.67
N ALA A 435 3.21 -12.77 7.45
CA ALA A 435 4.46 -12.11 7.06
C ALA A 435 4.41 -10.58 7.29
N GLY A 436 3.25 -9.97 7.09
CA GLY A 436 3.02 -8.54 7.32
C GLY A 436 3.18 -8.11 8.78
N TYR A 437 2.88 -8.98 9.73
CA TYR A 437 3.12 -8.71 11.16
C TYR A 437 4.57 -8.92 11.59
N MET A 438 5.35 -9.69 10.81
CA MET A 438 6.73 -10.04 11.13
C MET A 438 7.75 -9.07 10.54
N ILE A 439 7.44 -8.45 9.41
CA ILE A 439 8.42 -7.63 8.65
C ILE A 439 8.94 -6.43 9.43
N GLY A 440 8.18 -5.93 10.40
CA GLY A 440 8.58 -4.83 11.27
C GLY A 440 9.82 -5.12 12.10
N GLU A 441 10.07 -6.37 12.51
CA GLU A 441 11.30 -6.75 13.22
C GLU A 441 12.52 -6.61 12.30
N ILE A 442 12.41 -7.03 11.05
CA ILE A 442 13.48 -6.88 10.06
C ILE A 442 13.74 -5.39 9.78
N ALA A 443 12.69 -4.59 9.62
CA ALA A 443 12.82 -3.15 9.44
C ALA A 443 13.53 -2.49 10.62
N LEU A 444 13.16 -2.84 11.85
CA LEU A 444 13.82 -2.34 13.06
C LEU A 444 15.29 -2.74 13.11
N ALA A 445 15.61 -3.99 12.78
CA ALA A 445 16.99 -4.46 12.75
C ALA A 445 17.86 -3.65 11.75
N ILE A 446 17.31 -3.32 10.58
CA ILE A 446 18.01 -2.49 9.59
C ILE A 446 18.19 -1.06 10.11
N GLU A 447 17.15 -0.45 10.66
CA GLU A 447 17.22 0.91 11.23
C GLU A 447 18.24 1.01 12.35
N MET A 448 18.34 -0.01 13.22
CA MET A 448 19.29 -0.08 14.32
C MET A 448 20.70 -0.47 13.88
N GLY A 449 20.91 -0.89 12.64
CA GLY A 449 22.21 -1.32 12.12
C GLY A 449 22.68 -2.63 12.71
N ALA A 450 21.75 -3.53 13.06
CA ALA A 450 22.05 -4.85 13.62
C ALA A 450 22.82 -5.74 12.62
N ASP A 451 23.60 -6.65 13.14
CA ASP A 451 24.27 -7.69 12.35
C ASP A 451 23.64 -9.07 12.55
N SER A 452 24.17 -10.08 11.88
CA SER A 452 23.66 -11.45 11.95
C SER A 452 23.77 -12.06 13.34
N VAL A 453 24.74 -11.62 14.14
CA VAL A 453 24.95 -12.09 15.52
C VAL A 453 23.91 -11.48 16.45
N ASP A 454 23.66 -10.17 16.31
CA ASP A 454 22.63 -9.47 17.09
C ASP A 454 21.26 -10.13 16.93
N ILE A 455 20.87 -10.38 15.68
CA ILE A 455 19.57 -10.98 15.36
C ILE A 455 19.51 -12.44 15.80
N GLY A 456 20.55 -13.22 15.48
CA GLY A 456 20.59 -14.65 15.79
C GLY A 456 20.68 -14.97 17.29
N LYS A 457 21.29 -14.07 18.09
CA LYS A 457 21.37 -14.22 19.56
C LYS A 457 20.21 -13.58 20.30
N THR A 458 19.35 -12.83 19.62
CA THR A 458 18.09 -12.35 20.21
C THR A 458 17.20 -13.56 20.50
N ILE A 459 16.81 -13.72 21.77
CA ILE A 459 15.96 -14.83 22.17
C ILE A 459 14.53 -14.55 21.70
N HIS A 460 14.05 -15.41 20.80
CA HIS A 460 12.68 -15.37 20.32
C HIS A 460 11.82 -16.38 21.09
N PRO A 461 10.52 -16.08 21.33
CA PRO A 461 9.65 -17.07 21.96
C PRO A 461 9.47 -18.31 21.08
N HIS A 462 9.41 -19.49 21.70
CA HIS A 462 9.21 -20.77 21.04
C HIS A 462 7.93 -21.45 21.52
N PRO A 463 7.11 -22.05 20.59
CA PRO A 463 7.25 -22.01 19.14
C PRO A 463 6.48 -20.82 18.55
N THR A 464 7.12 -20.09 17.67
CA THR A 464 6.52 -18.95 16.95
C THR A 464 6.99 -18.88 15.49
N LEU A 465 6.22 -18.18 14.65
CA LEU A 465 6.68 -17.85 13.29
C LEU A 465 7.83 -16.83 13.33
N GLY A 466 7.82 -15.93 14.31
CA GLY A 466 8.83 -14.88 14.48
C GLY A 466 10.23 -15.40 14.72
N GLU A 467 10.41 -16.57 15.38
CA GLU A 467 11.74 -17.16 15.59
C GLU A 467 12.45 -17.50 14.28
N SER A 468 11.70 -17.62 13.16
CA SER A 468 12.30 -17.85 11.84
C SER A 468 13.24 -16.72 11.40
N ILE A 469 13.08 -15.51 11.93
CA ILE A 469 13.96 -14.37 11.66
C ILE A 469 15.33 -14.60 12.32
N GLY A 470 15.34 -14.98 13.59
CA GLY A 470 16.56 -15.37 14.30
C GLY A 470 17.25 -16.55 13.65
N MET A 471 16.50 -17.58 13.26
CA MET A 471 17.03 -18.77 12.58
C MET A 471 17.61 -18.45 11.21
N ALA A 472 17.00 -17.55 10.44
CA ALA A 472 17.55 -17.07 9.17
C ALA A 472 18.90 -16.34 9.37
N ALA A 473 19.02 -15.55 10.43
CA ALA A 473 20.29 -14.92 10.80
C ALA A 473 21.35 -15.96 11.19
N GLU A 474 20.98 -16.97 11.96
CA GLU A 474 21.85 -18.08 12.32
C GLU A 474 22.29 -18.89 11.09
N VAL A 475 21.43 -19.09 10.09
CA VAL A 475 21.81 -19.71 8.80
C VAL A 475 22.90 -18.89 8.11
N ALA A 476 22.76 -17.58 8.05
CA ALA A 476 23.78 -16.70 7.48
C ALA A 476 25.09 -16.73 8.26
N HIS A 477 25.02 -16.81 9.59
CA HIS A 477 26.19 -16.91 10.47
C HIS A 477 26.83 -18.30 10.45
N GLY A 478 26.08 -19.34 10.09
CA GLY A 478 26.55 -20.75 10.07
C GLY A 478 26.34 -21.50 11.39
N SER A 479 25.48 -21.01 12.28
CA SER A 479 25.20 -21.56 13.61
C SER A 479 23.83 -22.20 13.78
N CYS A 480 22.98 -22.15 12.75
CA CYS A 480 21.62 -22.72 12.81
C CYS A 480 21.70 -24.26 12.88
N THR A 481 21.02 -24.84 13.87
CA THR A 481 20.95 -26.29 14.08
C THR A 481 19.65 -26.92 13.55
N ASP A 482 18.68 -26.11 13.16
CA ASP A 482 17.35 -26.57 12.73
C ASP A 482 17.26 -26.83 11.22
N VAL A 483 18.34 -26.61 10.49
CA VAL A 483 18.47 -26.93 9.07
C VAL A 483 19.72 -27.75 8.84
N PRO A 484 19.79 -28.56 7.74
CA PRO A 484 21.02 -29.30 7.41
C PRO A 484 22.21 -28.33 7.28
N PRO A 485 23.41 -28.75 7.69
CA PRO A 485 24.60 -27.93 7.55
C PRO A 485 24.88 -27.63 6.08
N ALA A 486 25.46 -26.45 5.82
CA ALA A 486 25.90 -26.10 4.48
C ALA A 486 26.89 -27.17 3.97
N ARG A 487 26.70 -27.64 2.73
CA ARG A 487 27.66 -28.54 2.11
C ARG A 487 29.01 -27.81 2.04
N ARG A 488 30.02 -28.44 2.63
CA ARG A 488 31.41 -27.96 2.59
C ARG A 488 31.99 -28.12 1.19
#